data_3094e2cc7c1e433d442479007911cd00
#
_entry.id   3094e2cc7c1e433d442479007911cd00
#
_cell.length_a   1.000
_cell.length_b   1.000
_cell.length_c   1.000
_cell.angle_alpha   90.00
_cell.angle_beta   90.00
_cell.angle_gamma   90.00
#
_symmetry.space_group_name_H-M   'P 1'
#
loop_
_entity.id
_entity.type
_entity.pdbx_description
1 polymer ?
#
loop_
_entity_poly.entity_id
_entity_poly.type
_entity_poly.pdbx_seq_one_letter_code
_entity_poly.pdbx_strand_id
1 'polypeptide(L)'
;MTQRHRTISGRILYTSKKPEILDQERGRETFVYTRHSDGKLTLRAHCEIDEPSPTVMRDIVHSLDENDRPIDCFVRLTVGDAFMGAGLFLMSDDAIECESYGPSIGRVSQRTKIEGGYDIFGTHPIQADAYSTRIMDVSKGPHKRKLRCFLPSGDHRGATPPLIAEGHIALEYLGDETVTVAAGTFECHKFRYSDEDAGFVSKDGAHPTYDMWVTADEDSIFVKGGVGGYMQTWYELVELER
;
A
#
# COMPACT_ATOMS: atom_id res chain seq x y z
N MET A 1 28.74 -19.48 4.18
CA MET A 1 27.70 -19.56 3.13
C MET A 1 27.23 -18.15 2.87
N THR A 2 27.24 -17.71 1.62
CA THR A 2 26.66 -16.40 1.26
C THR A 2 25.17 -16.47 1.53
N GLN A 3 24.64 -15.57 2.34
CA GLN A 3 23.19 -15.44 2.57
C GLN A 3 22.52 -15.18 1.22
N ARG A 4 21.54 -16.00 0.85
CA ARG A 4 20.80 -15.84 -0.40
C ARG A 4 19.65 -14.85 -0.18
N HIS A 5 19.19 -14.21 -1.26
CA HIS A 5 17.92 -13.51 -1.25
C HIS A 5 16.79 -14.47 -0.86
N ARG A 6 15.88 -14.00 -0.02
CA ARG A 6 14.66 -14.71 0.33
C ARG A 6 13.50 -14.05 -0.40
N THR A 7 12.69 -14.86 -1.08
CA THR A 7 11.53 -14.37 -1.84
C THR A 7 10.27 -14.97 -1.24
N ILE A 8 9.27 -14.12 -1.05
CA ILE A 8 7.92 -14.48 -0.63
C ILE A 8 6.98 -13.99 -1.70
N SER A 9 6.00 -14.81 -2.10
CA SER A 9 4.96 -14.41 -3.03
C SER A 9 3.57 -14.70 -2.49
N GLY A 10 2.59 -13.92 -2.92
CA GLY A 10 1.21 -14.12 -2.50
C GLY A 10 0.20 -13.47 -3.42
N ARG A 11 -1.07 -13.82 -3.18
CA ARG A 11 -2.22 -13.24 -3.86
C ARG A 11 -3.28 -12.82 -2.85
N ILE A 12 -3.78 -11.59 -3.01
CA ILE A 12 -4.86 -11.00 -2.23
C ILE A 12 -6.08 -10.86 -3.13
N LEU A 13 -7.23 -11.35 -2.66
CA LEU A 13 -8.51 -11.20 -3.33
C LEU A 13 -9.25 -10.00 -2.73
N TYR A 14 -9.86 -9.18 -3.58
CA TYR A 14 -10.74 -8.08 -3.20
C TYR A 14 -12.18 -8.46 -3.46
N THR A 15 -13.04 -8.39 -2.44
CA THR A 15 -14.46 -8.69 -2.54
C THR A 15 -15.30 -7.49 -2.16
N SER A 16 -16.44 -7.35 -2.84
CA SER A 16 -17.41 -6.30 -2.52
C SER A 16 -18.22 -6.67 -1.28
N LYS A 17 -18.54 -5.69 -0.45
CA LYS A 17 -19.53 -5.80 0.62
C LYS A 17 -20.75 -4.91 0.36
N LYS A 18 -20.88 -4.37 -0.85
CA LYS A 18 -22.07 -3.66 -1.29
C LYS A 18 -23.22 -4.64 -1.47
N PRO A 19 -24.43 -4.34 -0.98
CA PRO A 19 -25.56 -5.28 -1.02
C PRO A 19 -25.88 -5.81 -2.43
N GLU A 20 -25.78 -4.97 -3.46
CA GLU A 20 -26.09 -5.30 -4.84
C GLU A 20 -25.09 -6.24 -5.54
N ILE A 21 -23.88 -6.33 -5.00
CA ILE A 21 -22.78 -7.16 -5.53
C ILE A 21 -22.02 -7.86 -4.37
N LEU A 22 -22.77 -8.26 -3.34
CA LEU A 22 -22.22 -8.85 -2.13
C LEU A 22 -21.37 -10.09 -2.45
N ASP A 23 -20.17 -10.12 -1.87
CA ASP A 23 -19.16 -11.17 -1.99
C ASP A 23 -18.67 -11.46 -3.42
N GLN A 24 -19.03 -10.62 -4.41
CA GLN A 24 -18.44 -10.71 -5.73
C GLN A 24 -16.99 -10.19 -5.72
N GLU A 25 -16.15 -10.82 -6.53
CA GLU A 25 -14.78 -10.31 -6.77
C GLU A 25 -14.87 -8.94 -7.41
N ARG A 26 -14.08 -8.01 -6.89
CA ARG A 26 -13.97 -6.65 -7.40
C ARG A 26 -12.54 -6.26 -7.76
N GLY A 27 -11.62 -7.18 -7.62
CA GLY A 27 -10.22 -6.98 -7.95
C GLY A 27 -9.31 -7.96 -7.23
N ARG A 28 -8.01 -7.82 -7.49
CA ARG A 28 -6.98 -8.68 -6.95
C ARG A 28 -5.63 -8.01 -6.94
N GLU A 29 -4.74 -8.55 -6.13
CA GLU A 29 -3.33 -8.18 -6.09
C GLU A 29 -2.47 -9.43 -6.09
N THR A 30 -1.43 -9.45 -6.91
CA THR A 30 -0.32 -10.40 -6.80
C THR A 30 0.91 -9.64 -6.37
N PHE A 31 1.68 -10.22 -5.45
CA PHE A 31 2.92 -9.60 -5.00
C PHE A 31 4.08 -10.59 -4.93
N VAL A 32 5.27 -10.06 -5.13
CA VAL A 32 6.53 -10.74 -4.88
C VAL A 32 7.41 -9.82 -4.04
N TYR A 33 7.82 -10.33 -2.92
CA TYR A 33 8.59 -9.64 -1.91
C TYR A 33 9.98 -10.28 -1.81
N THR A 34 11.03 -9.52 -1.99
CA THR A 34 12.40 -9.99 -1.91
C THR A 34 13.13 -9.30 -0.76
N ARG A 35 13.54 -10.08 0.23
CA ARG A 35 14.50 -9.62 1.24
C ARG A 35 15.91 -9.90 0.72
N HIS A 36 16.68 -8.85 0.53
CA HIS A 36 18.05 -8.91 0.03
C HIS A 36 19.03 -9.31 1.13
N SER A 37 20.19 -9.82 0.73
CA SER A 37 21.24 -10.27 1.68
C SER A 37 21.86 -9.12 2.49
N ASP A 38 21.71 -7.88 2.06
CA ASP A 38 22.13 -6.67 2.75
C ASP A 38 21.05 -6.06 3.67
N GLY A 39 19.92 -6.76 3.84
CA GLY A 39 18.80 -6.33 4.68
C GLY A 39 17.75 -5.48 3.97
N LYS A 40 18.05 -4.97 2.78
CA LYS A 40 17.07 -4.23 1.97
C LYS A 40 15.92 -5.11 1.51
N LEU A 41 14.86 -4.45 1.07
CA LEU A 41 13.62 -5.07 0.70
C LEU A 41 13.11 -4.50 -0.62
N THR A 42 12.61 -5.36 -1.51
CA THR A 42 11.93 -4.91 -2.73
C THR A 42 10.60 -5.63 -2.88
N LEU A 43 9.52 -4.85 -2.91
CA LEU A 43 8.17 -5.30 -3.25
C LEU A 43 7.93 -5.08 -4.74
N ARG A 44 7.38 -6.08 -5.41
CA ARG A 44 6.77 -5.99 -6.74
C ARG A 44 5.31 -6.38 -6.58
N ALA A 45 4.41 -5.52 -7.00
CA ALA A 45 2.98 -5.79 -6.92
C ALA A 45 2.28 -5.43 -8.22
N HIS A 46 1.32 -6.25 -8.61
CA HIS A 46 0.36 -5.99 -9.66
C HIS A 46 -1.03 -5.97 -9.06
N CYS A 47 -1.73 -4.85 -9.20
CA CYS A 47 -3.08 -4.66 -8.66
C CYS A 47 -4.07 -4.45 -9.81
N GLU A 48 -5.20 -5.13 -9.73
CA GLU A 48 -6.36 -4.93 -10.59
C GLU A 48 -7.55 -4.56 -9.71
N ILE A 49 -8.16 -3.41 -9.96
CA ILE A 49 -9.36 -2.93 -9.25
C ILE A 49 -10.47 -2.79 -10.27
N ASP A 50 -11.33 -3.80 -10.38
CA ASP A 50 -12.37 -3.90 -11.41
C ASP A 50 -13.61 -3.05 -11.08
N GLU A 51 -13.88 -2.81 -9.80
CA GLU A 51 -15.05 -2.06 -9.35
C GLU A 51 -14.62 -0.90 -8.41
N PRO A 52 -15.11 0.33 -8.65
CA PRO A 52 -16.00 0.75 -9.76
C PRO A 52 -15.26 0.81 -11.11
N SER A 53 -15.97 0.45 -12.19
CA SER A 53 -15.46 0.59 -13.56
C SER A 53 -15.12 2.06 -13.90
N PRO A 54 -14.12 2.32 -14.77
CA PRO A 54 -13.25 1.36 -15.46
C PRO A 54 -12.20 0.74 -14.54
N THR A 55 -11.73 -0.47 -14.88
CA THR A 55 -10.66 -1.18 -14.14
C THR A 55 -9.41 -0.33 -14.02
N VAL A 56 -8.83 -0.29 -12.83
CA VAL A 56 -7.51 0.30 -12.57
C VAL A 56 -6.49 -0.83 -12.47
N MET A 57 -5.50 -0.82 -13.34
CA MET A 57 -4.36 -1.75 -13.28
C MET A 57 -3.09 -0.97 -12.94
N ARG A 58 -2.37 -1.47 -11.96
CA ARG A 58 -1.15 -0.81 -11.45
C ARG A 58 -0.04 -1.83 -11.23
N ASP A 59 1.11 -1.53 -11.81
CA ASP A 59 2.36 -2.23 -11.54
C ASP A 59 3.23 -1.34 -10.66
N ILE A 60 3.76 -1.92 -9.57
CA ILE A 60 4.62 -1.25 -8.61
C ILE A 60 5.91 -2.04 -8.43
N VAL A 61 7.04 -1.31 -8.36
CA VAL A 61 8.28 -1.79 -7.76
C VAL A 61 8.67 -0.78 -6.71
N HIS A 62 8.77 -1.21 -5.44
CA HIS A 62 9.06 -0.35 -4.31
C HIS A 62 10.18 -0.95 -3.45
N SER A 63 11.21 -0.17 -3.16
CA SER A 63 12.36 -0.62 -2.38
C SER A 63 12.47 0.14 -1.06
N LEU A 64 12.83 -0.60 -0.02
CA LEU A 64 13.14 -0.08 1.31
C LEU A 64 14.59 -0.42 1.69
N ASP A 65 15.22 0.43 2.49
CA ASP A 65 16.53 0.15 3.08
C ASP A 65 16.42 -0.85 4.25
N GLU A 66 17.54 -1.15 4.87
CA GLU A 66 17.62 -2.07 6.02
C GLU A 66 16.94 -1.56 7.29
N ASN A 67 16.50 -0.29 7.31
CA ASN A 67 15.74 0.35 8.40
C ASN A 67 14.29 0.62 8.01
N ASP A 68 13.79 -0.07 6.97
CA ASP A 68 12.44 0.08 6.40
C ASP A 68 12.14 1.49 5.83
N ARG A 69 13.19 2.29 5.49
CA ARG A 69 12.99 3.60 4.85
C ARG A 69 12.84 3.45 3.35
N PRO A 70 11.88 4.15 2.73
CA PRO A 70 11.72 4.15 1.28
C PRO A 70 12.97 4.65 0.54
N ILE A 71 13.41 3.92 -0.49
CA ILE A 71 14.54 4.26 -1.37
C ILE A 71 14.01 4.75 -2.72
N ASP A 72 13.17 3.92 -3.33
CA ASP A 72 12.59 4.19 -4.65
C ASP A 72 11.19 3.59 -4.79
N CYS A 73 10.44 4.11 -5.75
CA CYS A 73 9.19 3.52 -6.19
C CYS A 73 9.00 3.76 -7.70
N PHE A 74 8.78 2.71 -8.47
CA PHE A 74 8.31 2.81 -9.84
C PHE A 74 6.84 2.44 -9.91
N VAL A 75 6.06 3.23 -10.63
CA VAL A 75 4.62 3.04 -10.85
C VAL A 75 4.32 3.06 -12.34
N ARG A 76 3.56 2.10 -12.83
CA ARG A 76 2.90 2.14 -14.14
C ARG A 76 1.40 1.94 -13.96
N LEU A 77 0.62 2.82 -14.59
CA LEU A 77 -0.82 2.89 -14.41
C LEU A 77 -1.59 2.81 -15.73
N THR A 78 -2.62 1.97 -15.75
CA THR A 78 -3.63 1.87 -16.80
C THR A 78 -5.02 1.98 -16.19
N VAL A 79 -5.94 2.71 -16.82
CA VAL A 79 -7.35 2.81 -16.42
C VAL A 79 -8.21 2.44 -17.60
N GLY A 80 -8.97 1.37 -17.49
CA GLY A 80 -9.55 0.67 -18.64
C GLY A 80 -8.43 0.20 -19.56
N ASP A 81 -8.54 0.49 -20.85
CA ASP A 81 -7.49 0.19 -21.84
C ASP A 81 -6.49 1.34 -22.04
N ALA A 82 -6.67 2.45 -21.32
CA ALA A 82 -5.87 3.64 -21.50
C ALA A 82 -4.63 3.67 -20.58
N PHE A 83 -3.44 3.82 -21.17
CA PHE A 83 -2.25 4.15 -20.40
C PHE A 83 -2.39 5.55 -19.79
N MET A 84 -2.32 5.64 -18.47
CA MET A 84 -2.44 6.89 -17.72
C MET A 84 -1.09 7.54 -17.44
N GLY A 85 -0.07 6.73 -17.22
CA GLY A 85 1.28 7.23 -16.96
C GLY A 85 2.18 6.20 -16.30
N ALA A 86 3.48 6.55 -16.25
CA ALA A 86 4.48 5.87 -15.46
C ALA A 86 5.37 6.90 -14.76
N GLY A 87 5.84 6.59 -13.55
CA GLY A 87 6.69 7.47 -12.77
C GLY A 87 7.73 6.70 -11.96
N LEU A 88 8.92 7.27 -11.86
CA LEU A 88 9.98 6.86 -10.95
C LEU A 88 10.09 7.89 -9.84
N PHE A 89 9.98 7.43 -8.60
CA PHE A 89 10.17 8.23 -7.40
C PHE A 89 11.47 7.81 -6.73
N LEU A 90 12.28 8.77 -6.33
CA LEU A 90 13.51 8.57 -5.55
C LEU A 90 13.36 9.32 -4.24
N MET A 91 13.66 8.64 -3.14
CA MET A 91 13.49 9.16 -1.79
C MET A 91 14.84 9.31 -1.10
N SER A 92 15.04 10.48 -0.50
CA SER A 92 16.17 10.79 0.36
C SER A 92 15.68 11.41 1.68
N ASP A 93 16.59 11.67 2.62
CA ASP A 93 16.23 12.29 3.90
C ASP A 93 15.71 13.72 3.74
N ASP A 94 16.06 14.41 2.66
CA ASP A 94 15.77 15.84 2.44
C ASP A 94 14.83 16.12 1.26
N ALA A 95 14.55 15.14 0.41
CA ALA A 95 13.70 15.33 -0.77
C ALA A 95 13.07 14.05 -1.28
N ILE A 96 11.93 14.22 -1.95
CA ILE A 96 11.34 13.22 -2.85
C ILE A 96 11.41 13.82 -4.25
N GLU A 97 11.96 13.06 -5.20
CA GLU A 97 12.02 13.38 -6.61
C GLU A 97 11.12 12.45 -7.41
N CYS A 98 10.50 12.98 -8.47
CA CYS A 98 9.65 12.19 -9.36
C CYS A 98 9.93 12.56 -10.80
N GLU A 99 10.25 11.56 -11.61
CA GLU A 99 10.27 11.65 -13.07
C GLU A 99 9.08 10.87 -13.61
N SER A 100 8.13 11.56 -14.19
CA SER A 100 6.87 10.99 -14.66
C SER A 100 6.56 11.35 -16.11
N TYR A 101 5.81 10.45 -16.75
CA TYR A 101 5.25 10.68 -18.08
C TYR A 101 3.83 10.09 -18.15
N GLY A 102 2.92 10.83 -18.75
CA GLY A 102 1.58 10.35 -19.07
C GLY A 102 0.95 11.19 -20.19
N PRO A 103 -0.02 10.63 -20.95
CA PRO A 103 -0.64 11.35 -22.07
C PRO A 103 -1.28 12.68 -21.68
N SER A 104 -1.85 12.76 -20.47
CA SER A 104 -2.54 13.96 -19.98
C SER A 104 -1.62 14.98 -19.29
N ILE A 105 -0.42 14.56 -18.85
CA ILE A 105 0.51 15.42 -18.11
C ILE A 105 1.78 15.75 -18.90
N GLY A 106 2.06 15.02 -20.00
CA GLY A 106 3.33 15.07 -20.70
C GLY A 106 4.47 14.51 -19.84
N ARG A 107 5.68 15.03 -20.03
CA ARG A 107 6.84 14.72 -19.19
C ARG A 107 6.90 15.72 -18.04
N VAL A 108 6.95 15.22 -16.82
CA VAL A 108 6.98 16.03 -15.58
C VAL A 108 8.16 15.59 -14.72
N SER A 109 8.93 16.56 -14.25
CA SER A 109 9.96 16.40 -13.23
C SER A 109 9.53 17.19 -11.99
N GLN A 110 9.45 16.54 -10.84
CA GLN A 110 9.10 17.16 -9.57
C GLN A 110 10.20 16.90 -8.55
N ARG A 111 10.43 17.89 -7.69
CA ARG A 111 11.24 17.75 -6.49
C ARG A 111 10.53 18.43 -5.34
N THR A 112 10.19 17.67 -4.31
CA THR A 112 9.60 18.17 -3.06
C THR A 112 10.66 18.10 -1.97
N LYS A 113 11.04 19.26 -1.42
CA LYS A 113 11.93 19.32 -0.27
C LYS A 113 11.21 18.86 0.98
N ILE A 114 11.84 18.00 1.78
CA ILE A 114 11.30 17.48 3.02
C ILE A 114 11.90 18.25 4.20
N GLU A 115 11.06 19.02 4.88
CA GLU A 115 11.44 19.66 6.15
C GLU A 115 10.78 18.89 7.30
N GLY A 116 11.58 18.49 8.29
CA GLY A 116 11.11 17.74 9.45
C GLY A 116 10.88 16.22 9.22
N GLY A 117 11.29 15.70 8.05
CA GLY A 117 11.13 14.28 7.70
C GLY A 117 9.71 13.88 7.30
N TYR A 118 9.54 12.61 6.96
CA TYR A 118 8.26 11.96 6.71
C TYR A 118 8.31 10.53 7.28
N ASP A 119 7.15 9.92 7.47
CA ASP A 119 7.06 8.61 8.10
C ASP A 119 7.03 7.47 7.08
N ILE A 120 6.22 7.60 6.01
CA ILE A 120 6.00 6.54 5.02
C ILE A 120 5.86 7.11 3.60
N PHE A 121 6.16 6.26 2.61
CA PHE A 121 5.74 6.44 1.23
C PHE A 121 4.75 5.33 0.87
N GLY A 122 3.46 5.67 0.79
CA GLY A 122 2.39 4.75 0.43
C GLY A 122 2.35 4.52 -1.07
N THR A 123 2.11 3.30 -1.51
CA THR A 123 2.17 2.94 -2.93
C THR A 123 0.87 2.36 -3.49
N HIS A 124 -0.19 2.32 -2.69
CA HIS A 124 -1.53 1.77 -2.94
C HIS A 124 -1.68 0.24 -2.96
N PRO A 125 -0.72 -0.63 -3.29
CA PRO A 125 -0.86 -2.05 -3.03
C PRO A 125 -1.14 -2.35 -1.57
N ILE A 126 -2.03 -3.30 -1.33
CA ILE A 126 -2.43 -3.73 0.03
C ILE A 126 -1.24 -4.32 0.81
N GLN A 127 -0.35 -5.07 0.12
CA GLN A 127 0.86 -5.57 0.76
C GLN A 127 1.82 -4.45 1.17
N ALA A 128 1.86 -3.33 0.45
CA ALA A 128 2.66 -2.17 0.84
C ALA A 128 2.09 -1.48 2.10
N ASP A 129 0.76 -1.46 2.26
CA ASP A 129 0.13 -0.95 3.47
C ASP A 129 0.55 -1.78 4.70
N ALA A 130 0.63 -3.12 4.55
CA ALA A 130 1.12 -3.98 5.62
C ALA A 130 2.55 -3.64 6.05
N TYR A 131 3.45 -3.28 5.12
CA TYR A 131 4.79 -2.83 5.48
C TYR A 131 4.81 -1.51 6.23
N SER A 132 3.94 -0.61 5.88
CA SER A 132 3.85 0.69 6.55
C SER A 132 3.53 0.53 8.05
N THR A 133 2.97 -0.60 8.49
CA THR A 133 2.70 -0.86 9.90
C THR A 133 3.96 -1.10 10.74
N ARG A 134 5.10 -1.46 10.11
CA ARG A 134 6.38 -1.72 10.80
C ARG A 134 6.93 -0.49 11.52
N ILE A 135 6.45 0.71 11.18
CA ILE A 135 6.78 1.94 11.91
C ILE A 135 6.20 1.97 13.34
N MET A 136 5.25 1.08 13.66
CA MET A 136 4.60 0.99 14.97
C MET A 136 5.39 0.08 15.92
N ASP A 137 5.68 0.58 17.11
CA ASP A 137 6.29 -0.22 18.18
C ASP A 137 5.20 -0.99 18.96
N VAL A 138 4.84 -2.17 18.45
CA VAL A 138 3.77 -3.01 19.03
C VAL A 138 4.04 -3.43 20.47
N SER A 139 5.30 -3.41 20.94
CA SER A 139 5.67 -3.73 22.32
C SER A 139 5.08 -2.76 23.34
N LYS A 140 4.68 -1.57 22.91
CA LYS A 140 4.02 -0.56 23.75
C LYS A 140 2.53 -0.85 24.03
N GLY A 141 1.98 -1.94 23.47
CA GLY A 141 0.55 -2.19 23.50
C GLY A 141 -0.22 -1.26 22.55
N PRO A 142 -1.56 -1.30 22.58
CA PRO A 142 -2.41 -0.47 21.72
C PRO A 142 -2.09 1.02 21.83
N HIS A 143 -1.81 1.64 20.69
CA HIS A 143 -1.52 3.07 20.60
C HIS A 143 -1.72 3.60 19.19
N LYS A 144 -1.84 4.92 19.05
CA LYS A 144 -2.09 5.62 17.80
C LYS A 144 -0.95 6.61 17.50
N ARG A 145 -0.59 6.70 16.22
CA ARG A 145 0.35 7.68 15.69
C ARG A 145 -0.27 8.43 14.52
N LYS A 146 0.03 9.72 14.42
CA LYS A 146 -0.20 10.52 13.23
C LYS A 146 1.04 10.42 12.36
N LEU A 147 0.87 10.10 11.09
CA LEU A 147 1.95 9.87 10.15
C LEU A 147 1.85 10.89 9.01
N ARG A 148 2.99 11.50 8.68
CA ARG A 148 3.17 12.26 7.46
C ARG A 148 3.53 11.29 6.35
N CYS A 149 2.75 11.27 5.27
CA CYS A 149 2.96 10.34 4.18
C CYS A 149 3.06 11.05 2.84
N PHE A 150 3.78 10.40 1.91
CA PHE A 150 3.78 10.75 0.49
C PHE A 150 3.27 9.56 -0.31
N LEU A 151 2.64 9.85 -1.47
CA LEU A 151 2.06 8.85 -2.36
C LEU A 151 2.35 9.23 -3.81
N PRO A 152 2.33 8.25 -4.74
CA PRO A 152 2.44 8.52 -6.18
C PRO A 152 1.13 9.05 -6.80
N SER A 153 0.08 9.22 -6.03
CA SER A 153 -1.21 9.77 -6.46
C SER A 153 -2.00 10.24 -5.24
N GLY A 154 -2.66 11.38 -5.34
CA GLY A 154 -3.60 11.87 -4.33
C GLY A 154 -5.02 11.30 -4.48
N ASP A 155 -5.27 10.43 -5.44
CA ASP A 155 -6.54 9.73 -5.63
C ASP A 155 -6.57 8.43 -4.84
N HIS A 156 -7.64 8.17 -4.09
CA HIS A 156 -7.78 6.98 -3.24
C HIS A 156 -7.70 5.65 -4.01
N ARG A 157 -8.12 5.63 -5.28
CA ARG A 157 -7.93 4.48 -6.17
C ARG A 157 -6.55 4.46 -6.81
N GLY A 158 -5.76 5.55 -6.66
CA GLY A 158 -4.53 5.76 -7.39
C GLY A 158 -4.73 5.77 -8.91
N ALA A 159 -5.86 6.29 -9.39
CA ALA A 159 -6.25 6.27 -10.81
C ALA A 159 -5.78 7.50 -11.61
N THR A 160 -5.03 8.40 -10.99
CA THR A 160 -4.42 9.56 -11.65
C THR A 160 -2.96 9.29 -12.06
N PRO A 161 -2.43 9.98 -13.08
CA PRO A 161 -1.03 9.86 -13.47
C PRO A 161 -0.08 10.01 -12.26
N PRO A 162 1.02 9.25 -12.20
CA PRO A 162 1.93 9.29 -11.06
C PRO A 162 2.57 10.67 -10.88
N LEU A 163 2.26 11.32 -9.75
CA LEU A 163 2.82 12.59 -9.31
C LEU A 163 2.95 12.57 -7.78
N ILE A 164 3.89 13.35 -7.22
CA ILE A 164 4.05 13.44 -5.77
C ILE A 164 2.79 14.05 -5.15
N ALA A 165 2.19 13.32 -4.22
CA ALA A 165 1.13 13.79 -3.36
C ALA A 165 1.54 13.66 -1.90
N GLU A 166 1.24 14.66 -1.08
CA GLU A 166 1.51 14.67 0.36
C GLU A 166 0.21 14.58 1.15
N GLY A 167 0.23 13.86 2.27
CA GLY A 167 -0.89 13.79 3.17
C GLY A 167 -0.53 13.30 4.57
N HIS A 168 -1.55 13.19 5.39
CA HIS A 168 -1.44 12.69 6.75
C HIS A 168 -2.47 11.60 6.97
N ILE A 169 -2.07 10.56 7.67
CA ILE A 169 -2.96 9.48 8.10
C ILE A 169 -2.73 9.21 9.59
N ALA A 170 -3.70 8.64 10.25
CA ALA A 170 -3.50 8.07 11.57
C ALA A 170 -3.44 6.55 11.45
N LEU A 171 -2.43 5.95 12.06
CA LEU A 171 -2.26 4.51 12.19
C LEU A 171 -2.36 4.14 13.66
N GLU A 172 -3.24 3.18 13.98
CA GLU A 172 -3.50 2.68 15.32
C GLU A 172 -3.22 1.18 15.38
N TYR A 173 -2.41 0.75 16.34
CA TYR A 173 -2.28 -0.65 16.72
C TYR A 173 -3.37 -0.99 17.74
N LEU A 174 -4.13 -2.06 17.48
CA LEU A 174 -5.31 -2.45 18.28
C LEU A 174 -5.08 -3.68 19.14
N GLY A 175 -3.99 -4.43 18.92
CA GLY A 175 -3.67 -5.68 19.61
C GLY A 175 -3.47 -6.85 18.65
N ASP A 176 -3.38 -8.05 19.19
CA ASP A 176 -3.09 -9.27 18.47
C ASP A 176 -4.34 -10.14 18.33
N GLU A 177 -4.48 -10.80 17.19
CA GLU A 177 -5.55 -11.74 16.90
C GLU A 177 -5.02 -12.91 16.05
N THR A 178 -5.49 -14.13 16.29
CA THR A 178 -5.29 -15.25 15.36
C THR A 178 -6.34 -15.17 14.26
N VAL A 179 -5.90 -15.15 13.00
CA VAL A 179 -6.77 -14.99 11.83
C VAL A 179 -6.63 -16.16 10.88
N THR A 180 -7.75 -16.73 10.44
CA THR A 180 -7.81 -17.78 9.41
C THR A 180 -8.39 -17.21 8.12
N VAL A 181 -7.67 -17.41 7.02
CA VAL A 181 -8.04 -17.06 5.63
C VAL A 181 -7.74 -18.25 4.72
N ALA A 182 -8.03 -18.16 3.43
CA ALA A 182 -7.78 -19.26 2.49
C ALA A 182 -6.29 -19.68 2.42
N ALA A 183 -5.36 -18.75 2.60
CA ALA A 183 -3.92 -19.04 2.61
C ALA A 183 -3.42 -19.75 3.89
N GLY A 184 -4.22 -19.79 4.97
CA GLY A 184 -3.83 -20.44 6.22
C GLY A 184 -4.31 -19.72 7.48
N THR A 185 -3.74 -20.12 8.62
CA THR A 185 -4.00 -19.50 9.93
C THR A 185 -2.73 -18.81 10.40
N PHE A 186 -2.85 -17.55 10.84
CA PHE A 186 -1.74 -16.67 11.18
C PHE A 186 -1.98 -15.96 12.50
N GLU A 187 -0.93 -15.82 13.31
CA GLU A 187 -0.88 -14.85 14.39
C GLU A 187 -0.66 -13.46 13.77
N CYS A 188 -1.53 -12.51 14.07
CA CYS A 188 -1.55 -11.21 13.43
C CYS A 188 -1.57 -10.07 14.43
N HIS A 189 -0.89 -8.98 14.07
CA HIS A 189 -1.13 -7.66 14.62
C HIS A 189 -2.29 -7.01 13.88
N LYS A 190 -3.24 -6.43 14.61
CA LYS A 190 -4.35 -5.68 14.04
C LYS A 190 -4.09 -4.19 14.08
N PHE A 191 -4.25 -3.55 12.94
CA PHE A 191 -4.09 -2.11 12.77
C PHE A 191 -5.35 -1.47 12.20
N ARG A 192 -5.45 -0.15 12.37
CA ARG A 192 -6.47 0.70 11.78
C ARG A 192 -5.84 1.94 11.18
N TYR A 193 -6.11 2.16 9.90
CA TYR A 193 -5.90 3.45 9.27
C TYR A 193 -7.15 4.32 9.39
N SER A 194 -6.96 5.59 9.65
CA SER A 194 -8.01 6.59 9.59
C SER A 194 -7.49 7.90 8.99
N ASP A 195 -8.40 8.60 8.30
CA ASP A 195 -8.15 9.82 7.57
C ASP A 195 -8.41 11.06 8.44
N GLU A 196 -8.20 10.94 9.75
CA GLU A 196 -8.36 12.06 10.67
C GLU A 196 -7.36 13.17 10.32
N ASP A 197 -7.87 14.28 9.80
CA ASP A 197 -7.12 15.44 9.29
C ASP A 197 -6.32 15.16 7.99
N ALA A 198 -6.74 14.22 7.17
CA ALA A 198 -6.07 13.93 5.92
C ALA A 198 -6.25 15.06 4.90
N GLY A 199 -5.15 15.40 4.26
CA GLY A 199 -5.17 16.29 3.10
C GLY A 199 -5.69 15.61 1.82
N PHE A 200 -6.08 14.32 1.89
CA PHE A 200 -6.60 13.56 0.76
C PHE A 200 -8.12 13.58 0.76
N VAL A 201 -8.69 14.46 -0.02
CA VAL A 201 -10.15 14.49 -0.22
C VAL A 201 -10.42 14.08 -1.65
N SER A 202 -11.02 12.89 -1.84
CA SER A 202 -11.57 12.51 -3.13
C SER A 202 -12.93 13.18 -3.35
N LYS A 203 -13.45 13.07 -4.57
CA LYS A 203 -14.84 13.48 -4.88
C LYS A 203 -15.89 12.77 -4.01
N ASP A 204 -15.54 11.60 -3.47
CA ASP A 204 -16.39 10.74 -2.64
C ASP A 204 -16.20 11.03 -1.14
N GLY A 205 -15.39 12.02 -0.77
CA GLY A 205 -15.10 12.43 0.61
C GLY A 205 -13.77 11.88 1.15
N ALA A 206 -13.61 11.90 2.47
CA ALA A 206 -12.46 11.33 3.16
C ALA A 206 -12.41 9.82 2.99
N HIS A 207 -11.21 9.24 3.01
CA HIS A 207 -11.06 7.78 2.95
C HIS A 207 -11.71 7.13 4.18
N PRO A 208 -12.59 6.14 4.01
CA PRO A 208 -13.18 5.45 5.15
C PRO A 208 -12.14 4.72 5.99
N THR A 209 -12.46 4.50 7.26
CA THR A 209 -11.61 3.71 8.16
C THR A 209 -11.31 2.34 7.56
N TYR A 210 -10.06 1.95 7.63
CA TYR A 210 -9.53 0.70 7.09
C TYR A 210 -8.87 -0.12 8.18
N ASP A 211 -9.47 -1.27 8.52
CA ASP A 211 -8.91 -2.24 9.44
C ASP A 211 -8.08 -3.28 8.69
N MET A 212 -6.93 -3.66 9.24
CA MET A 212 -5.98 -4.55 8.60
C MET A 212 -5.33 -5.48 9.63
N TRP A 213 -5.13 -6.74 9.25
CA TRP A 213 -4.40 -7.76 9.98
C TRP A 213 -3.15 -8.14 9.22
N VAL A 214 -2.02 -8.07 9.88
CA VAL A 214 -0.67 -8.29 9.32
C VAL A 214 0.00 -9.37 10.14
N THR A 215 0.71 -10.32 9.53
CA THR A 215 1.42 -11.36 10.27
C THR A 215 2.34 -10.77 11.33
N ALA A 216 2.32 -11.35 12.54
CA ALA A 216 3.11 -10.89 13.70
C ALA A 216 4.58 -11.35 13.61
N ASP A 217 5.03 -11.79 12.46
CA ASP A 217 6.41 -12.18 12.17
C ASP A 217 7.21 -11.05 11.48
N GLU A 218 8.50 -11.32 11.20
CA GLU A 218 9.40 -10.36 10.57
C GLU A 218 9.01 -9.97 9.12
N ASP A 219 8.13 -10.75 8.48
CA ASP A 219 7.77 -10.53 7.08
C ASP A 219 6.66 -9.50 6.91
N SER A 220 5.81 -9.28 7.93
CA SER A 220 4.70 -8.33 7.90
C SER A 220 3.82 -8.50 6.67
N ILE A 221 3.33 -9.73 6.46
CA ILE A 221 2.48 -10.08 5.32
C ILE A 221 1.04 -9.67 5.64
N PHE A 222 0.38 -9.00 4.69
CA PHE A 222 -1.04 -8.74 4.77
C PHE A 222 -1.83 -10.05 4.81
N VAL A 223 -2.75 -10.18 5.76
CA VAL A 223 -3.60 -11.38 5.90
C VAL A 223 -5.04 -11.08 5.56
N LYS A 224 -5.58 -9.98 6.09
CA LYS A 224 -6.98 -9.63 5.97
C LYS A 224 -7.17 -8.13 6.19
N GLY A 225 -8.20 -7.56 5.59
CA GLY A 225 -8.54 -6.17 5.83
C GLY A 225 -9.93 -5.81 5.33
N GLY A 226 -10.45 -4.67 5.78
CA GLY A 226 -11.76 -4.20 5.37
C GLY A 226 -11.90 -2.70 5.44
N VAL A 227 -12.49 -2.14 4.40
CA VAL A 227 -12.83 -0.72 4.29
C VAL A 227 -14.34 -0.57 4.25
N GLY A 228 -14.87 0.26 5.12
CA GLY A 228 -16.30 0.57 5.20
C GLY A 228 -16.73 1.72 4.29
N GLY A 229 -17.73 2.49 4.75
CA GLY A 229 -18.22 3.69 4.09
C GLY A 229 -18.68 3.43 2.65
N TYR A 230 -18.28 4.30 1.72
CA TYR A 230 -18.63 4.19 0.30
C TYR A 230 -17.86 3.08 -0.44
N MET A 231 -16.72 2.61 0.09
CA MET A 231 -15.89 1.59 -0.56
C MET A 231 -16.43 0.18 -0.34
N GLN A 232 -16.87 -0.16 0.87
CA GLN A 232 -17.45 -1.46 1.24
C GLN A 232 -16.68 -2.63 0.63
N THR A 233 -15.38 -2.69 0.91
CA THR A 233 -14.46 -3.66 0.33
C THR A 233 -13.86 -4.53 1.43
N TRP A 234 -13.65 -5.80 1.10
CA TRP A 234 -12.96 -6.76 1.93
C TRP A 234 -11.76 -7.34 1.17
N TYR A 235 -10.65 -7.53 1.85
CA TYR A 235 -9.40 -8.05 1.31
C TYR A 235 -8.98 -9.29 2.08
N GLU A 236 -8.58 -10.34 1.39
CA GLU A 236 -8.08 -11.57 2.02
C GLU A 236 -6.90 -12.16 1.25
N LEU A 237 -5.88 -12.60 1.99
CA LEU A 237 -4.78 -13.38 1.46
C LEU A 237 -5.29 -14.78 1.09
N VAL A 238 -5.19 -15.14 -0.18
CA VAL A 238 -5.71 -16.43 -0.67
C VAL A 238 -4.60 -17.42 -1.03
N GLU A 239 -3.39 -16.93 -1.31
CA GLU A 239 -2.20 -17.73 -1.61
C GLU A 239 -0.98 -17.08 -0.95
N LEU A 240 -0.08 -17.92 -0.40
CA LEU A 240 1.21 -17.50 0.16
C LEU A 240 2.25 -18.58 -0.05
N GLU A 241 3.41 -18.20 -0.62
CA GLU A 241 4.62 -19.02 -0.72
C GLU A 241 5.78 -18.29 -0.02
N ARG A 242 6.51 -19.03 0.82
CA ARG A 242 7.66 -18.52 1.61
C ARG A 242 8.95 -19.28 1.33
#